data_886e58f77a81d6bdd8356c58070b0a19
#
_entry.id   886e58f77a81d6bdd8356c58070b0a19
#
_cell.length_a   1.000
_cell.length_b   1.000
_cell.length_c   1.000
_cell.angle_alpha   90.00
_cell.angle_beta   90.00
_cell.angle_gamma   90.00
#
_symmetry.space_group_name_H-M   'P 1'
#
loop_
_entity.id
_entity.type
_entity.pdbx_description
1 polymer ?
#
loop_
_entity_poly.entity_id
_entity_poly.type
_entity_poly.pdbx_seq_one_letter_code
_entity_poly.pdbx_strand_id
1 'polypeptide(L)'
;MANVDDLIAGDEELSKNDYLQNVWDAYRVDGKLYYVIPSFYISTMVGKESIFGDRTSITMEELQTIRDSMPEGTALFSDITRDSFLYTMMNYCGSDFVDVSTGKCAFDTDNFVAMLAYAGELPVEYGEDYWGEDYWNNYESQYREDRTLLDTISISNIRDLNGTINGVF
;
A
#
# COMPACT_ATOMS: atom_id res chain seq x y z
N MET A 1 -11.16 4.40 -29.83
CA MET A 1 -11.08 5.53 -28.90
C MET A 1 -10.03 6.51 -29.42
N ALA A 2 -10.24 7.84 -29.24
CA ALA A 2 -9.24 8.84 -29.59
C ALA A 2 -8.07 8.79 -28.59
N ASN A 3 -6.86 9.03 -29.07
CA ASN A 3 -5.69 9.19 -28.22
C ASN A 3 -5.68 10.61 -27.64
N VAL A 4 -5.62 10.77 -26.33
CA VAL A 4 -5.61 12.06 -25.63
C VAL A 4 -4.39 12.89 -26.03
N ASP A 5 -3.24 12.27 -26.27
CA ASP A 5 -2.04 12.96 -26.74
C ASP A 5 -2.27 13.74 -28.05
N ASP A 6 -3.05 13.15 -28.98
CA ASP A 6 -3.34 13.78 -30.27
C ASP A 6 -4.32 14.96 -30.09
N LEU A 7 -5.25 14.84 -29.13
CA LEU A 7 -6.19 15.93 -28.81
C LEU A 7 -5.46 17.13 -28.19
N ILE A 8 -4.56 16.89 -27.24
CA ILE A 8 -3.76 17.96 -26.62
C ILE A 8 -2.80 18.59 -27.63
N ALA A 9 -2.19 17.79 -28.52
CA ALA A 9 -1.29 18.32 -29.55
C ALA A 9 -1.99 19.24 -30.55
N GLY A 10 -3.31 19.10 -30.69
CA GLY A 10 -4.14 19.98 -31.55
C GLY A 10 -4.78 21.16 -30.81
N ASP A 11 -4.54 21.33 -29.53
CA ASP A 11 -5.08 22.40 -28.70
C ASP A 11 -4.04 23.51 -28.48
N GLU A 12 -4.46 24.77 -28.59
CA GLU A 12 -3.56 25.91 -28.44
C GLU A 12 -3.34 26.31 -26.97
N GLU A 13 -4.22 25.90 -26.07
CA GLU A 13 -4.21 26.27 -24.67
C GLU A 13 -3.60 25.18 -23.78
N LEU A 14 -3.55 23.91 -24.23
CA LEU A 14 -3.08 22.77 -23.46
C LEU A 14 -1.67 22.32 -23.86
N SER A 15 -0.86 21.99 -22.89
CA SER A 15 0.47 21.41 -23.09
C SER A 15 0.64 20.11 -22.30
N LYS A 16 1.30 19.12 -22.89
CA LYS A 16 1.69 17.91 -22.17
C LYS A 16 2.53 18.21 -20.94
N ASN A 17 3.30 19.31 -20.96
CA ASN A 17 4.16 19.71 -19.84
C ASN A 17 3.37 20.24 -18.62
N ASP A 18 2.06 20.51 -18.78
CA ASP A 18 1.20 20.92 -17.67
C ASP A 18 0.75 19.75 -16.80
N TYR A 19 1.10 18.52 -17.19
CA TYR A 19 0.69 17.28 -16.53
C TYR A 19 1.90 16.47 -16.04
N LEU A 20 1.68 15.68 -15.00
CA LEU A 20 2.69 14.75 -14.48
C LEU A 20 2.85 13.56 -15.44
N GLN A 21 3.91 13.55 -16.22
CA GLN A 21 4.13 12.55 -17.27
C GLN A 21 4.23 11.13 -16.72
N ASN A 22 4.87 10.93 -15.55
CA ASN A 22 4.97 9.64 -14.90
C ASN A 22 3.59 9.06 -14.52
N VAL A 23 2.63 9.91 -14.15
CA VAL A 23 1.24 9.49 -13.90
C VAL A 23 0.58 9.06 -15.21
N TRP A 24 0.71 9.88 -16.26
CA TRP A 24 0.13 9.56 -17.56
C TRP A 24 0.72 8.30 -18.18
N ASP A 25 2.03 8.10 -18.03
CA ASP A 25 2.72 6.93 -18.58
C ASP A 25 2.25 5.62 -17.90
N ALA A 26 1.89 5.67 -16.61
CA ALA A 26 1.32 4.52 -15.90
C ALA A 26 -0.05 4.07 -16.43
N TYR A 27 -0.77 4.96 -17.12
CA TYR A 27 -2.11 4.67 -17.67
C TYR A 27 -2.12 4.47 -19.18
N ARG A 28 -0.95 4.40 -19.82
CA ARG A 28 -0.86 4.12 -21.26
C ARG A 28 -1.14 2.65 -21.56
N VAL A 29 -1.95 2.44 -22.59
CA VAL A 29 -2.17 1.12 -23.16
C VAL A 29 -1.59 1.13 -24.59
N ASP A 30 -0.64 0.26 -24.88
CA ASP A 30 0.08 0.23 -26.15
C ASP A 30 0.68 1.59 -26.55
N GLY A 31 1.22 2.31 -25.56
CA GLY A 31 1.84 3.62 -25.75
C GLY A 31 0.86 4.79 -25.96
N LYS A 32 -0.45 4.55 -25.88
CA LYS A 32 -1.50 5.57 -26.09
C LYS A 32 -2.27 5.85 -24.82
N LEU A 33 -2.66 7.10 -24.62
CA LEU A 33 -3.50 7.55 -23.53
C LEU A 33 -4.94 7.73 -24.03
N TYR A 34 -5.90 7.00 -23.43
CA TYR A 34 -7.29 6.99 -23.87
C TYR A 34 -8.27 7.73 -22.96
N TYR A 35 -7.80 8.26 -21.84
CA TYR A 35 -8.61 9.03 -20.88
C TYR A 35 -7.74 10.05 -20.15
N VAL A 36 -8.38 11.10 -19.66
CA VAL A 36 -7.76 12.12 -18.82
C VAL A 36 -7.77 11.63 -17.38
N ILE A 37 -6.68 11.87 -16.67
CA ILE A 37 -6.51 11.51 -15.25
C ILE A 37 -6.61 12.81 -14.45
N PRO A 38 -7.80 13.15 -13.92
CA PRO A 38 -8.00 14.42 -13.23
C PRO A 38 -7.41 14.44 -11.81
N SER A 39 -7.20 13.27 -11.21
CA SER A 39 -6.61 13.12 -9.89
C SER A 39 -6.03 11.71 -9.74
N PHE A 40 -5.08 11.59 -8.83
CA PHE A 40 -4.50 10.30 -8.44
C PHE A 40 -4.20 10.32 -6.94
N TYR A 41 -3.96 9.17 -6.38
CA TYR A 41 -3.44 8.99 -5.03
C TYR A 41 -2.33 7.96 -5.05
N ILE A 42 -1.48 8.02 -4.05
CA ILE A 42 -0.42 7.04 -3.83
C ILE A 42 -0.83 6.18 -2.64
N SER A 43 -1.05 4.90 -2.89
CA SER A 43 -1.21 3.92 -1.81
C SER A 43 0.14 3.32 -1.50
N THR A 44 0.50 3.32 -0.23
CA THR A 44 1.77 2.75 0.24
C THR A 44 1.65 2.25 1.68
N MET A 45 2.66 1.53 2.12
CA MET A 45 2.85 1.20 3.53
C MET A 45 3.87 2.14 4.13
N VAL A 46 3.64 2.51 5.37
CA VAL A 46 4.54 3.35 6.16
C VAL A 46 4.86 2.69 7.49
N GLY A 47 6.06 2.92 7.97
CA GLY A 47 6.53 2.45 9.27
C GLY A 47 7.64 3.36 9.76
N LYS A 48 8.00 3.28 11.04
CA LYS A 48 9.04 4.12 11.64
C LYS A 48 10.43 3.83 11.07
N GLU A 49 11.15 4.88 10.70
CA GLU A 49 12.55 4.78 10.25
C GLU A 49 13.43 4.12 11.32
N SER A 50 13.15 4.38 12.61
CA SER A 50 13.87 3.76 13.73
C SER A 50 13.76 2.22 13.77
N ILE A 51 12.72 1.65 13.16
CA ILE A 51 12.47 0.20 13.11
C ILE A 51 12.93 -0.37 11.75
N PHE A 52 12.58 0.31 10.67
CA PHE A 52 12.76 -0.21 9.31
C PHE A 52 14.01 0.35 8.60
N GLY A 53 14.62 1.43 9.13
CA GLY A 53 15.68 2.14 8.43
C GLY A 53 15.17 2.85 7.18
N ASP A 54 16.04 3.03 6.21
CA ASP A 54 15.78 3.68 4.92
C ASP A 54 15.32 2.70 3.82
N ARG A 55 14.77 1.55 4.23
CA ARG A 55 14.30 0.51 3.28
C ARG A 55 13.15 1.00 2.43
N THR A 56 13.20 0.68 1.16
CA THR A 56 12.14 0.93 0.18
C THR A 56 11.37 -0.33 -0.20
N SER A 57 11.84 -1.49 0.25
CA SER A 57 11.20 -2.80 0.08
C SER A 57 11.58 -3.72 1.24
N ILE A 58 10.71 -4.68 1.53
CA ILE A 58 10.93 -5.65 2.61
C ILE A 58 10.15 -6.93 2.27
N THR A 59 10.74 -8.09 2.58
CA THR A 59 10.05 -9.38 2.42
C THR A 59 9.19 -9.71 3.64
N MET A 60 8.28 -10.65 3.49
CA MET A 60 7.44 -11.12 4.60
C MET A 60 8.26 -11.78 5.72
N GLU A 61 9.31 -12.50 5.37
CA GLU A 61 10.25 -13.12 6.33
C GLU A 61 11.00 -12.06 7.16
N GLU A 62 11.47 -10.99 6.50
CA GLU A 62 12.11 -9.87 7.20
C GLU A 62 11.14 -9.14 8.13
N LEU A 63 9.90 -8.93 7.69
CA LEU A 63 8.83 -8.35 8.53
C LEU A 63 8.57 -9.18 9.78
N GLN A 64 8.45 -10.50 9.62
CA GLN A 64 8.27 -11.42 10.74
C GLN A 64 9.48 -11.40 11.69
N THR A 65 10.70 -11.38 11.15
CA THR A 65 11.94 -11.26 11.93
C THR A 65 11.97 -9.98 12.77
N ILE A 66 11.55 -8.85 12.17
CA ILE A 66 11.46 -7.56 12.90
C ILE A 66 10.41 -7.68 14.00
N ARG A 67 9.20 -8.14 13.69
CA ARG A 67 8.14 -8.33 14.70
C ARG A 67 8.60 -9.20 15.87
N ASP A 68 9.25 -10.29 15.59
CA ASP A 68 9.70 -11.25 16.61
C ASP A 68 10.83 -10.69 17.51
N SER A 69 11.48 -9.61 17.07
CA SER A 69 12.45 -8.85 17.88
C SER A 69 11.78 -7.80 18.79
N MET A 70 10.50 -7.52 18.58
CA MET A 70 9.72 -6.54 19.32
C MET A 70 9.08 -7.18 20.58
N PRO A 71 8.52 -6.38 21.50
CA PRO A 71 7.78 -6.91 22.63
C PRO A 71 6.65 -7.87 22.23
N GLU A 72 6.37 -8.85 23.07
CA GLU A 72 5.27 -9.80 22.86
C GLU A 72 3.93 -9.06 22.67
N GLY A 73 3.18 -9.46 21.66
CA GLY A 73 1.90 -8.85 21.29
C GLY A 73 2.02 -7.72 20.27
N THR A 74 3.23 -7.37 19.81
CA THR A 74 3.40 -6.42 18.69
C THR A 74 2.84 -7.02 17.39
N ALA A 75 1.95 -6.29 16.73
CA ALA A 75 1.36 -6.64 15.45
C ALA A 75 2.11 -6.01 14.27
N LEU A 76 2.16 -6.68 13.12
CA LEU A 76 2.68 -6.04 11.90
C LEU A 76 1.73 -4.96 11.41
N PHE A 77 0.43 -5.25 11.38
CA PHE A 77 -0.62 -4.34 10.94
C PHE A 77 -1.72 -4.31 12.01
N SER A 78 -2.37 -3.16 12.18
CA SER A 78 -3.62 -3.06 12.91
C SER A 78 -4.80 -3.37 11.99
N ASP A 79 -5.91 -3.80 12.59
CA ASP A 79 -7.23 -3.77 11.96
C ASP A 79 -7.32 -4.51 10.62
N ILE A 80 -6.51 -5.54 10.47
CA ILE A 80 -6.43 -6.31 9.24
C ILE A 80 -6.94 -7.73 9.48
N THR A 81 -7.94 -8.12 8.70
CA THR A 81 -8.43 -9.49 8.66
C THR A 81 -7.62 -10.31 7.66
N ARG A 82 -7.75 -11.63 7.71
CA ARG A 82 -7.09 -12.54 6.77
C ARG A 82 -7.32 -12.14 5.31
N ASP A 83 -8.56 -11.90 4.95
CA ASP A 83 -8.93 -11.60 3.56
C ASP A 83 -8.45 -10.21 3.15
N SER A 84 -8.58 -9.21 4.02
CA SER A 84 -8.12 -7.85 3.73
C SER A 84 -6.60 -7.76 3.66
N PHE A 85 -5.88 -8.54 4.45
CA PHE A 85 -4.42 -8.65 4.33
C PHE A 85 -4.01 -9.21 2.97
N LEU A 86 -4.56 -10.36 2.56
CA LEU A 86 -4.23 -10.97 1.27
C LEU A 86 -4.57 -10.04 0.11
N TYR A 87 -5.74 -9.40 0.15
CA TYR A 87 -6.12 -8.42 -0.85
C TYR A 87 -5.14 -7.25 -0.93
N THR A 88 -4.75 -6.72 0.23
CA THR A 88 -3.79 -5.60 0.32
C THR A 88 -2.44 -6.00 -0.23
N MET A 89 -1.89 -7.15 0.18
CA MET A 89 -0.61 -7.64 -0.30
C MET A 89 -0.63 -7.89 -1.81
N MET A 90 -1.69 -8.48 -2.35
CA MET A 90 -1.80 -8.68 -3.80
C MET A 90 -1.86 -7.36 -4.59
N ASN A 91 -2.38 -6.29 -4.01
CA ASN A 91 -2.34 -4.96 -4.61
C ASN A 91 -0.93 -4.35 -4.61
N TYR A 92 -0.13 -4.60 -3.58
CA TYR A 92 1.22 -4.03 -3.46
C TYR A 92 2.30 -4.86 -4.16
N CYS A 93 2.26 -6.17 -4.03
CA CYS A 93 3.31 -7.05 -4.55
C CYS A 93 2.77 -8.20 -5.44
N GLY A 94 1.53 -8.13 -5.91
CA GLY A 94 0.94 -9.18 -6.75
C GLY A 94 1.71 -9.42 -8.05
N SER A 95 2.40 -8.41 -8.59
CA SER A 95 3.26 -8.56 -9.77
C SER A 95 4.49 -9.45 -9.53
N ASP A 96 4.89 -9.64 -8.27
CA ASP A 96 5.98 -10.55 -7.92
C ASP A 96 5.56 -12.02 -8.04
N PHE A 97 4.26 -12.28 -7.96
CA PHE A 97 3.67 -13.62 -7.97
C PHE A 97 2.91 -13.96 -9.24
N VAL A 98 2.47 -12.95 -9.99
CA VAL A 98 1.69 -13.13 -11.21
C VAL A 98 2.21 -12.26 -12.33
N ASP A 99 2.78 -12.87 -13.35
CA ASP A 99 3.10 -12.21 -14.61
C ASP A 99 1.89 -12.30 -15.55
N VAL A 100 1.11 -11.24 -15.60
CA VAL A 100 -0.10 -11.16 -16.42
C VAL A 100 0.22 -11.26 -17.93
N SER A 101 1.40 -10.81 -18.34
CA SER A 101 1.80 -10.80 -19.76
C SER A 101 2.09 -12.20 -20.30
N THR A 102 2.64 -13.07 -19.45
CA THR A 102 2.99 -14.46 -19.82
C THR A 102 2.03 -15.50 -19.24
N GLY A 103 1.13 -15.10 -18.32
CA GLY A 103 0.23 -15.98 -17.58
C GLY A 103 0.93 -16.92 -16.61
N LYS A 104 2.17 -16.61 -16.21
CA LYS A 104 2.93 -17.40 -15.24
C LYS A 104 2.64 -16.94 -13.82
N CYS A 105 2.65 -17.91 -12.89
CA CYS A 105 2.48 -17.67 -11.46
C CYS A 105 3.67 -18.25 -10.69
N ALA A 106 3.98 -17.65 -9.54
CA ALA A 106 5.05 -18.02 -8.61
C ALA A 106 4.52 -18.09 -7.17
N PHE A 107 3.43 -18.85 -6.98
CA PHE A 107 2.78 -19.03 -5.67
C PHE A 107 3.48 -20.04 -4.76
N ASP A 108 4.51 -20.70 -5.24
CA ASP A 108 5.35 -21.66 -4.53
C ASP A 108 6.65 -21.06 -3.98
N THR A 109 6.79 -19.74 -4.03
CA THR A 109 7.94 -19.03 -3.45
C THR A 109 7.86 -18.93 -1.93
N ASP A 110 9.00 -18.95 -1.25
CA ASP A 110 9.07 -18.83 0.22
C ASP A 110 8.35 -17.57 0.72
N ASN A 111 8.48 -16.45 0.00
CA ASN A 111 7.81 -15.19 0.35
C ASN A 111 6.27 -15.29 0.26
N PHE A 112 5.74 -15.96 -0.76
CA PHE A 112 4.28 -16.18 -0.86
C PHE A 112 3.78 -17.13 0.24
N VAL A 113 4.52 -18.19 0.52
CA VAL A 113 4.20 -19.13 1.60
C VAL A 113 4.23 -18.44 2.97
N ALA A 114 5.24 -17.60 3.24
CA ALA A 114 5.32 -16.81 4.47
C ALA A 114 4.13 -15.83 4.61
N MET A 115 3.73 -15.19 3.51
CA MET A 115 2.56 -14.32 3.46
C MET A 115 1.26 -15.08 3.80
N LEU A 116 1.06 -16.28 3.24
CA LEU A 116 -0.09 -17.12 3.57
C LEU A 116 -0.08 -17.61 5.01
N ALA A 117 1.10 -17.96 5.53
CA ALA A 117 1.26 -18.38 6.93
C ALA A 117 0.85 -17.25 7.88
N TYR A 118 1.34 -16.02 7.64
CA TYR A 118 0.94 -14.86 8.43
C TYR A 118 -0.57 -14.56 8.30
N ALA A 119 -1.14 -14.63 7.09
CA ALA A 119 -2.59 -14.50 6.92
C ALA A 119 -3.36 -15.52 7.77
N GLY A 120 -2.82 -16.72 7.95
CA GLY A 120 -3.41 -17.76 8.79
C GLY A 120 -3.49 -17.39 10.27
N GLU A 121 -2.61 -16.51 10.77
CA GLU A 121 -2.61 -16.00 12.16
C GLU A 121 -3.67 -14.91 12.39
N LEU A 122 -4.14 -14.25 11.33
CA LEU A 122 -5.06 -13.12 11.41
C LEU A 122 -6.51 -13.56 11.64
N PRO A 123 -7.34 -12.72 12.29
CA PRO A 123 -8.76 -13.01 12.45
C PRO A 123 -9.48 -13.07 11.10
N VAL A 124 -10.54 -13.86 11.03
CA VAL A 124 -11.46 -13.90 9.87
C VAL A 124 -12.31 -12.64 9.82
N GLU A 125 -12.79 -12.21 11.00
CA GLU A 125 -13.60 -11.01 11.19
C GLU A 125 -13.35 -10.44 12.59
N TYR A 126 -13.67 -9.17 12.78
CA TYR A 126 -13.67 -8.53 14.09
C TYR A 126 -15.08 -8.59 14.69
N GLY A 127 -15.16 -8.70 16.03
CA GLY A 127 -16.43 -8.61 16.75
C GLY A 127 -17.08 -7.23 16.59
N GLU A 128 -18.40 -7.17 16.82
CA GLU A 128 -19.19 -5.92 16.69
C GLU A 128 -18.66 -4.78 17.56
N ASP A 129 -18.13 -5.10 18.74
CA ASP A 129 -17.61 -4.12 19.71
C ASP A 129 -16.18 -3.65 19.41
N TYR A 130 -15.49 -4.24 18.42
CA TYR A 130 -14.10 -3.93 18.13
C TYR A 130 -13.89 -2.45 17.75
N TRP A 131 -14.81 -1.87 17.00
CA TRP A 131 -14.75 -0.50 16.50
C TRP A 131 -15.35 0.54 17.48
N GLY A 132 -15.35 0.24 18.78
CA GLY A 132 -15.86 1.09 19.82
C GLY A 132 -15.02 2.35 20.07
N GLU A 133 -15.45 3.16 21.06
CA GLU A 133 -14.78 4.42 21.42
C GLU A 133 -13.32 4.20 21.84
N ASP A 134 -13.02 3.11 22.54
CA ASP A 134 -11.66 2.76 22.97
C ASP A 134 -10.71 2.51 21.79
N TYR A 135 -11.20 1.93 20.70
CA TYR A 135 -10.42 1.75 19.48
C TYR A 135 -9.92 3.08 18.93
N TRP A 136 -10.83 4.02 18.70
CA TRP A 136 -10.49 5.32 18.13
C TRP A 136 -9.58 6.16 19.03
N ASN A 137 -9.79 6.09 20.34
CA ASN A 137 -8.95 6.78 21.32
C ASN A 137 -7.50 6.23 21.36
N ASN A 138 -7.30 4.97 20.99
CA ASN A 138 -6.00 4.30 21.02
C ASN A 138 -5.35 4.16 19.65
N TYR A 139 -6.04 4.53 18.57
CA TYR A 139 -5.54 4.30 17.21
C TYR A 139 -4.13 4.85 16.97
N GLU A 140 -3.89 6.14 17.26
CA GLU A 140 -2.56 6.73 17.08
C GLU A 140 -1.53 6.19 18.09
N SER A 141 -1.97 5.90 19.33
CA SER A 141 -1.04 5.48 20.38
C SER A 141 -0.41 4.12 20.09
N GLN A 142 -1.11 3.22 19.43
CA GLN A 142 -0.57 1.89 19.09
C GLN A 142 0.65 1.96 18.16
N TYR A 143 0.70 2.94 17.26
CA TYR A 143 1.88 3.19 16.43
C TYR A 143 2.99 3.89 17.21
N ARG A 144 2.66 4.90 18.01
CA ARG A 144 3.66 5.64 18.83
C ARG A 144 4.36 4.73 19.83
N GLU A 145 3.66 3.74 20.37
CA GLU A 145 4.17 2.79 21.35
C GLU A 145 4.72 1.50 20.72
N ASP A 146 4.87 1.45 19.41
CA ASP A 146 5.39 0.31 18.66
C ASP A 146 4.59 -1.00 18.87
N ARG A 147 3.30 -0.87 19.23
CA ARG A 147 2.38 -2.02 19.32
C ARG A 147 1.90 -2.48 17.96
N THR A 148 1.93 -1.59 16.97
CA THR A 148 1.70 -1.87 15.55
C THR A 148 2.82 -1.22 14.74
N LEU A 149 3.40 -1.96 13.80
CA LEU A 149 4.62 -1.56 13.11
C LEU A 149 4.37 -0.84 11.78
N LEU A 150 3.34 -1.23 11.05
CA LEU A 150 3.04 -0.75 9.71
C LEU A 150 1.60 -0.24 9.60
N ASP A 151 1.44 0.83 8.85
CA ASP A 151 0.14 1.32 8.43
C ASP A 151 0.04 1.37 6.90
N THR A 152 -1.16 1.18 6.37
CA THR A 152 -1.46 1.35 4.95
C THR A 152 -2.15 2.68 4.73
N ILE A 153 -1.52 3.55 3.97
CA ILE A 153 -2.01 4.90 3.75
C ILE A 153 -2.29 5.18 2.28
N SER A 154 -3.19 6.12 2.04
CA SER A 154 -3.47 6.68 0.73
C SER A 154 -3.24 8.19 0.78
N ILE A 155 -2.25 8.65 0.02
CA ILE A 155 -1.85 10.06 -0.03
C ILE A 155 -2.44 10.67 -1.30
N SER A 156 -3.42 11.55 -1.17
CA SER A 156 -4.03 12.29 -2.27
C SER A 156 -3.63 13.77 -2.28
N ASN A 157 -3.07 14.24 -1.18
CA ASN A 157 -2.63 15.63 -1.01
C ASN A 157 -1.61 15.76 0.12
N ILE A 158 -1.02 16.94 0.24
CA ILE A 158 0.02 17.22 1.24
C ILE A 158 -0.49 17.15 2.71
N ARG A 159 -1.79 17.30 2.95
CA ARG A 159 -2.36 17.20 4.30
C ARG A 159 -2.37 15.75 4.78
N ASP A 160 -2.67 14.80 3.87
CA ASP A 160 -2.64 13.38 4.19
C ASP A 160 -1.23 12.98 4.62
N LEU A 161 -0.21 13.39 3.85
CA LEU A 161 1.19 13.13 4.19
C LEU A 161 1.57 13.76 5.54
N ASN A 162 1.20 15.03 5.76
CA ASN A 162 1.51 15.72 7.00
C ASN A 162 0.78 15.11 8.21
N GLY A 163 -0.47 14.67 8.03
CA GLY A 163 -1.23 13.95 9.05
C GLY A 163 -0.58 12.64 9.46
N THR A 164 -0.07 11.88 8.48
CA THR A 164 0.63 10.63 8.73
C THR A 164 1.94 10.86 9.50
N ILE A 165 2.80 11.77 9.03
CA ILE A 165 4.10 12.04 9.65
C ILE A 165 3.96 12.58 11.08
N ASN A 166 3.01 13.45 11.34
CA ASN A 166 2.88 14.10 12.65
C ASN A 166 1.83 13.45 13.57
N GLY A 167 0.94 12.62 13.05
CA GLY A 167 -0.12 11.96 13.81
C GLY A 167 0.24 10.55 14.25
N VAL A 168 0.78 9.76 13.35
CA VAL A 168 0.97 8.32 13.52
C VAL A 168 2.44 7.96 13.73
N PHE A 169 3.38 8.60 13.05
CA PHE A 169 4.81 8.28 13.05
C PHE A 169 5.69 9.39 13.58
#